data_f485f92b01e632b4c0bc40312e4300ee
#
_entry.id   f485f92b01e632b4c0bc40312e4300ee
#
_cell.length_a   1.000
_cell.length_b   1.000
_cell.length_c   1.000
_cell.angle_alpha   90.00
_cell.angle_beta   90.00
_cell.angle_gamma   90.00
#
_symmetry.space_group_name_H-M   'P 1'
#
loop_
_entity.id
_entity.type
_entity.pdbx_description
1 polymer ?
#
loop_
_entity_poly.entity_id
_entity_poly.type
_entity_poly.pdbx_seq_one_letter_code
_entity_poly.pdbx_strand_id
1 'polypeptide(L)'
;NILQTARASGIQKFPVPYVLSNCHHTLCAVGGTINEDDHVFGLGNVKKYGGIFVPPYRAVLHQYMREMMAGCGKMILGSDSHSRYGALGTMGIGEGGGEVAKQLLERTYDIAYPPVLAVKLTGTPRPGVGPQDVALALIAATFQNHFNKNKVLEFVGEGIQNLSMEYRMGIDVM
;
A
#
# COMPACT_ATOMS: atom_id res chain seq x y z
N ASN A 1 14.65 4.62 8.97
CA ASN A 1 14.57 6.05 9.32
C ASN A 1 13.26 6.43 10.04
N ILE A 2 12.05 6.01 9.58
CA ILE A 2 10.75 6.37 10.19
C ILE A 2 10.73 6.15 11.70
N LEU A 3 11.01 4.92 12.15
CA LEU A 3 11.01 4.55 13.57
C LEU A 3 12.12 5.24 14.36
N GLN A 4 13.28 5.48 13.76
CA GLN A 4 14.37 6.22 14.41
C GLN A 4 13.95 7.67 14.66
N THR A 5 13.33 8.32 13.67
CA THR A 5 12.79 9.67 13.80
C THR A 5 11.70 9.74 14.88
N ALA A 6 10.73 8.83 14.84
CA ALA A 6 9.65 8.77 15.81
C ALA A 6 10.18 8.56 17.25
N ARG A 7 11.17 7.67 17.42
CA ARG A 7 11.83 7.43 18.71
C ARG A 7 12.58 8.66 19.23
N ALA A 8 13.35 9.31 18.36
CA ALA A 8 14.07 10.53 18.73
C ALA A 8 13.11 11.66 19.13
N SER A 9 11.90 11.65 18.59
CA SER A 9 10.84 12.61 18.90
C SER A 9 9.98 12.22 20.11
N GLY A 10 10.31 11.12 20.80
CA GLY A 10 9.68 10.76 22.07
C GLY A 10 8.37 9.98 21.98
N ILE A 11 8.13 9.26 20.88
CA ILE A 11 6.93 8.40 20.73
C ILE A 11 6.80 7.43 21.92
N GLN A 12 5.61 7.30 22.47
CA GLN A 12 5.29 6.37 23.54
C GLN A 12 4.49 5.16 23.07
N LYS A 13 3.64 5.36 22.07
CA LYS A 13 2.77 4.35 21.45
C LYS A 13 2.44 4.77 20.03
N PHE A 14 2.20 3.82 19.13
CA PHE A 14 1.64 4.16 17.82
C PHE A 14 0.22 4.72 17.96
N PRO A 15 -0.06 5.93 17.46
CA PRO A 15 -1.37 6.56 17.60
C PRO A 15 -2.43 5.97 16.66
N VAL A 16 -1.97 5.31 15.60
CA VAL A 16 -2.79 4.66 14.58
C VAL A 16 -2.30 3.22 14.38
N PRO A 17 -3.11 2.33 13.80
CA PRO A 17 -2.64 1.00 13.43
C PRO A 17 -1.40 1.10 12.54
N TYR A 18 -0.28 0.61 13.01
CA TYR A 18 1.00 0.63 12.31
C TYR A 18 1.43 -0.78 11.95
N VAL A 19 1.61 -1.02 10.67
CA VAL A 19 2.05 -2.32 10.15
C VAL A 19 3.46 -2.18 9.59
N LEU A 20 4.36 -3.02 10.04
CA LEU A 20 5.76 -3.04 9.62
C LEU A 20 6.13 -4.39 9.02
N SER A 21 6.78 -4.34 7.87
CA SER A 21 7.45 -5.49 7.26
C SER A 21 8.71 -5.02 6.55
N ASN A 22 9.74 -5.84 6.59
CA ASN A 22 10.93 -5.67 5.75
C ASN A 22 10.87 -6.66 4.58
N CYS A 23 9.74 -6.71 3.89
CA CYS A 23 9.46 -7.70 2.84
C CYS A 23 10.43 -7.63 1.64
N HIS A 24 11.09 -6.49 1.42
CA HIS A 24 12.13 -6.35 0.39
C HIS A 24 13.50 -6.91 0.82
N HIS A 25 13.65 -7.25 2.10
CA HIS A 25 14.88 -7.79 2.69
C HIS A 25 14.61 -9.13 3.39
N THR A 26 13.81 -10.00 2.75
CA THR A 26 13.41 -11.27 3.35
C THR A 26 14.48 -12.35 3.34
N LEU A 27 15.56 -12.18 2.59
CA LEU A 27 16.68 -13.13 2.55
C LEU A 27 17.56 -13.06 3.80
N CYS A 28 16.98 -12.81 4.97
CA CYS A 28 17.72 -12.69 6.22
C CYS A 28 18.50 -13.96 6.61
N ALA A 29 18.02 -15.13 6.19
CA ALA A 29 18.71 -16.40 6.40
C ALA A 29 19.95 -16.56 5.50
N VAL A 30 20.06 -15.80 4.44
CA VAL A 30 21.12 -15.87 3.42
C VAL A 30 21.84 -14.54 3.28
N GLY A 31 21.16 -13.44 3.53
CA GLY A 31 21.62 -12.08 3.27
C GLY A 31 22.53 -11.49 4.34
N GLY A 32 22.82 -12.20 5.40
CA GLY A 32 23.73 -11.78 6.45
C GLY A 32 23.11 -10.87 7.52
N THR A 33 23.96 -10.44 8.43
CA THR A 33 23.61 -9.76 9.69
C THR A 33 22.86 -8.44 9.53
N ILE A 34 23.14 -7.66 8.49
CA ILE A 34 22.48 -6.36 8.28
C ILE A 34 20.96 -6.50 8.10
N ASN A 35 20.54 -7.46 7.28
CA ASN A 35 19.11 -7.72 7.07
C ASN A 35 18.44 -8.29 8.31
N GLU A 36 19.13 -9.14 9.04
CA GLU A 36 18.65 -9.70 10.29
C GLU A 36 18.48 -8.60 11.35
N ASP A 37 19.44 -7.71 11.49
CA ASP A 37 19.39 -6.56 12.41
C ASP A 37 18.18 -5.67 12.12
N ASP A 38 17.86 -5.41 10.84
CA ASP A 38 16.68 -4.64 10.46
C ASP A 38 15.37 -5.34 10.87
N HIS A 39 15.28 -6.65 10.74
CA HIS A 39 14.13 -7.43 11.19
C HIS A 39 13.98 -7.42 12.71
N VAL A 40 15.08 -7.63 13.45
CA VAL A 40 15.10 -7.59 14.92
C VAL A 40 14.73 -6.19 15.41
N PHE A 41 15.30 -5.14 14.82
CA PHE A 41 14.96 -3.75 15.13
C PHE A 41 13.48 -3.48 14.90
N GLY A 42 12.93 -3.88 13.76
CA GLY A 42 11.52 -3.71 13.41
C GLY A 42 10.59 -4.40 14.40
N LEU A 43 10.84 -5.67 14.67
CA LEU A 43 10.07 -6.47 15.63
C LEU A 43 10.13 -5.86 17.05
N GLY A 44 11.31 -5.44 17.50
CA GLY A 44 11.48 -4.81 18.80
C GLY A 44 10.67 -3.52 18.95
N ASN A 45 10.66 -2.68 17.92
CA ASN A 45 9.88 -1.44 17.94
C ASN A 45 8.37 -1.71 17.91
N VAL A 46 7.91 -2.63 17.09
CA VAL A 46 6.49 -3.00 17.05
C VAL A 46 6.00 -3.55 18.38
N LYS A 47 6.79 -4.41 19.02
CA LYS A 47 6.47 -4.91 20.38
C LYS A 47 6.42 -3.78 21.40
N LYS A 48 7.36 -2.84 21.32
CA LYS A 48 7.46 -1.73 22.28
C LYS A 48 6.30 -0.74 22.14
N TYR A 49 5.92 -0.40 20.91
CA TYR A 49 4.97 0.69 20.63
C TYR A 49 3.57 0.21 20.21
N GLY A 50 3.33 -1.11 20.14
CA GLY A 50 1.99 -1.67 19.94
C GLY A 50 1.52 -1.79 18.49
N GLY A 51 2.42 -2.03 17.54
CA GLY A 51 2.09 -2.24 16.12
C GLY A 51 1.87 -3.71 15.74
N ILE A 52 1.81 -3.95 14.44
CA ILE A 52 1.72 -5.27 13.81
C ILE A 52 3.01 -5.52 13.04
N PHE A 53 3.70 -6.60 13.34
CA PHE A 53 4.89 -7.02 12.60
C PHE A 53 4.54 -8.18 11.67
N VAL A 54 4.78 -7.99 10.37
CA VAL A 54 4.65 -9.05 9.37
C VAL A 54 6.03 -9.65 9.12
N PRO A 55 6.29 -10.88 9.59
CA PRO A 55 7.61 -11.48 9.50
C PRO A 55 8.02 -11.79 8.05
N PRO A 56 9.34 -11.99 7.80
CA PRO A 56 9.82 -12.42 6.49
C PRO A 56 9.15 -13.71 6.03
N TYR A 57 9.01 -13.89 4.75
CA TYR A 57 8.38 -15.04 4.08
C TYR A 57 6.88 -15.24 4.36
N ARG A 58 6.26 -14.36 5.16
CA ARG A 58 4.82 -14.47 5.46
C ARG A 58 3.96 -13.85 4.37
N ALA A 59 4.27 -12.63 4.01
CA ALA A 59 3.58 -11.90 2.94
C ALA A 59 4.41 -10.69 2.49
N VAL A 60 4.17 -10.24 1.26
CA VAL A 60 4.51 -8.89 0.85
C VAL A 60 3.58 -7.93 1.59
N LEU A 61 4.12 -6.82 2.11
CA LEU A 61 3.36 -5.87 2.93
C LEU A 61 2.07 -5.40 2.27
N HIS A 62 2.13 -5.08 0.98
CA HIS A 62 0.99 -4.58 0.22
C HIS A 62 -0.14 -5.61 0.16
N GLN A 63 0.20 -6.87 -0.08
CA GLN A 63 -0.78 -7.95 -0.09
C GLN A 63 -1.41 -8.15 1.30
N TYR A 64 -0.57 -8.15 2.35
CA TYR A 64 -1.08 -8.21 3.72
C TYR A 64 -2.07 -7.08 4.03
N MET A 65 -1.72 -5.84 3.64
CA MET A 65 -2.59 -4.68 3.87
C MET A 65 -3.92 -4.80 3.14
N ARG A 66 -3.92 -5.29 1.90
CA ARG A 66 -5.15 -5.49 1.12
C ARG A 66 -6.05 -6.56 1.72
N GLU A 67 -5.47 -7.69 2.12
CA GLU A 67 -6.23 -8.83 2.65
C GLU A 67 -6.74 -8.60 4.07
N MET A 68 -5.94 -7.90 4.90
CA MET A 68 -6.20 -7.83 6.35
C MET A 68 -6.71 -6.47 6.81
N MET A 69 -6.40 -5.39 6.11
CA MET A 69 -6.62 -4.03 6.61
C MET A 69 -7.49 -3.17 5.70
N ALA A 70 -7.51 -3.44 4.39
CA ALA A 70 -8.29 -2.67 3.43
C ALA A 70 -9.80 -2.77 3.69
N GLY A 71 -10.52 -1.75 3.28
CA GLY A 71 -11.98 -1.70 3.41
C GLY A 71 -12.53 -0.32 3.04
N CYS A 72 -13.79 -0.28 2.67
CA CYS A 72 -14.47 0.95 2.28
C CYS A 72 -14.33 2.05 3.33
N GLY A 73 -14.00 3.25 2.89
CA GLY A 73 -13.84 4.44 3.73
C GLY A 73 -12.55 4.49 4.55
N LYS A 74 -11.62 3.57 4.32
CA LYS A 74 -10.30 3.59 4.96
C LYS A 74 -9.27 4.32 4.10
N MET A 75 -8.21 4.80 4.75
CA MET A 75 -7.02 5.33 4.12
C MET A 75 -5.80 4.56 4.62
N ILE A 76 -4.92 4.20 3.71
CA ILE A 76 -3.63 3.57 4.02
C ILE A 76 -2.53 4.51 3.52
N LEU A 77 -1.67 4.96 4.44
CA LEU A 77 -0.48 5.72 4.13
C LEU A 77 0.76 4.86 4.35
N GLY A 78 1.59 4.73 3.34
CA GLY A 78 2.79 3.92 3.42
C GLY A 78 4.02 4.62 2.86
N SER A 79 5.20 4.19 3.29
CA SER A 79 6.48 4.74 2.84
C SER A 79 7.01 4.10 1.56
N ASP A 80 6.36 3.05 1.09
CA ASP A 80 6.74 2.35 -0.14
C ASP A 80 5.94 2.88 -1.34
N SER A 81 6.55 2.86 -2.52
CA SER A 81 5.93 3.32 -3.77
C SER A 81 4.65 2.54 -4.13
N HIS A 82 4.54 1.29 -3.72
CA HIS A 82 3.37 0.44 -3.95
C HIS A 82 2.24 0.66 -2.92
N SER A 83 2.44 1.49 -1.90
CA SER A 83 1.38 1.86 -0.94
C SER A 83 0.25 2.69 -1.54
N ARG A 84 0.45 3.21 -2.75
CA ARG A 84 -0.57 3.94 -3.51
C ARG A 84 -1.73 3.06 -4.01
N TYR A 85 -1.60 1.76 -3.87
CA TYR A 85 -2.65 0.82 -4.25
C TYR A 85 -3.67 0.71 -3.13
N GLY A 86 -4.87 1.21 -3.38
CA GLY A 86 -5.96 1.11 -2.43
C GLY A 86 -6.51 -0.30 -2.34
N ALA A 87 -7.51 -0.58 -3.08
CA ALA A 87 -8.37 -1.74 -3.15
C ALA A 87 -9.56 -1.69 -2.18
N LEU A 88 -10.68 -2.26 -2.62
CA LEU A 88 -11.89 -2.46 -1.83
C LEU A 88 -12.47 -1.17 -1.21
N GLY A 89 -12.34 -0.04 -1.92
CA GLY A 89 -12.78 1.26 -1.43
C GLY A 89 -11.84 1.91 -0.42
N THR A 90 -10.64 1.40 -0.28
CA THR A 90 -9.55 2.02 0.48
C THR A 90 -8.79 2.99 -0.41
N MET A 91 -8.51 4.18 0.07
CA MET A 91 -7.57 5.09 -0.56
C MET A 91 -6.14 4.76 -0.11
N GLY A 92 -5.28 4.36 -1.04
CA GLY A 92 -3.86 4.11 -0.78
C GLY A 92 -3.00 5.30 -1.21
N ILE A 93 -2.10 5.75 -0.32
CA ILE A 93 -1.16 6.84 -0.60
C ILE A 93 0.25 6.37 -0.27
N GLY A 94 1.14 6.41 -1.27
CA GLY A 94 2.57 6.17 -1.08
C GLY A 94 3.30 7.49 -0.92
N GLU A 95 3.96 7.67 0.22
CA GLU A 95 4.72 8.86 0.56
C GLU A 95 6.10 8.53 1.11
N GLY A 96 6.95 9.52 1.21
CA GLY A 96 8.25 9.36 1.82
C GLY A 96 8.18 9.06 3.32
N GLY A 97 9.22 8.44 3.84
CA GLY A 97 9.30 8.07 5.25
C GLY A 97 9.11 9.23 6.23
N GLY A 98 9.44 10.47 5.81
CA GLY A 98 9.21 11.67 6.60
C GLY A 98 7.75 11.92 6.90
N GLU A 99 6.87 11.77 5.91
CA GLU A 99 5.43 11.96 6.09
C GLU A 99 4.82 10.86 6.98
N VAL A 100 5.26 9.62 6.81
CA VAL A 100 4.83 8.53 7.71
C VAL A 100 5.29 8.79 9.15
N ALA A 101 6.52 9.28 9.35
CA ALA A 101 7.00 9.65 10.68
C ALA A 101 6.17 10.76 11.32
N LYS A 102 5.74 11.77 10.56
CA LYS A 102 4.82 12.81 11.04
C LYS A 102 3.50 12.22 11.57
N GLN A 103 2.95 11.21 10.89
CA GLN A 103 1.72 10.55 11.34
C GLN A 103 1.93 9.83 12.68
N LEU A 104 3.10 9.22 12.88
CA LEU A 104 3.44 8.60 14.16
C LEU A 104 3.62 9.62 15.30
N LEU A 105 3.77 10.89 14.96
CA LEU A 105 3.88 12.01 15.90
C LEU A 105 2.58 12.83 15.99
N GLU A 106 1.47 12.29 15.52
CA GLU A 106 0.15 12.92 15.51
C GLU A 106 0.12 14.28 14.80
N ARG A 107 0.98 14.43 13.77
CA ARG A 107 0.99 15.62 12.93
C ARG A 107 0.04 15.45 11.75
N THR A 108 -0.42 16.58 11.23
CA THR A 108 -1.28 16.58 10.03
C THR A 108 -0.51 16.17 8.78
N TYR A 109 -1.25 15.59 7.86
CA TYR A 109 -0.80 15.31 6.50
C TYR A 109 -1.69 16.11 5.54
N ASP A 110 -1.11 17.14 4.96
CA ASP A 110 -1.84 18.05 4.09
C ASP A 110 -1.69 17.59 2.62
N ILE A 111 -2.80 17.24 2.00
CA ILE A 111 -2.87 16.89 0.58
C ILE A 111 -3.89 17.79 -0.13
N ALA A 112 -3.59 18.12 -1.38
CA ALA A 112 -4.61 18.68 -2.24
C ALA A 112 -5.71 17.62 -2.46
N TYR A 113 -6.97 18.01 -2.35
CA TYR A 113 -8.08 17.09 -2.60
C TYR A 113 -8.01 16.56 -4.04
N PRO A 114 -7.74 15.26 -4.25
CA PRO A 114 -7.52 14.73 -5.58
C PRO A 114 -8.85 14.58 -6.33
N PRO A 115 -8.91 14.99 -7.60
CA PRO A 115 -10.05 14.65 -8.44
C PRO A 115 -10.18 13.13 -8.61
N VAL A 116 -11.40 12.63 -8.68
CA VAL A 116 -11.68 11.22 -8.90
C VAL A 116 -11.92 10.96 -10.39
N LEU A 117 -11.22 9.98 -10.93
CA LEU A 117 -11.39 9.50 -12.30
C LEU A 117 -12.08 8.13 -12.26
N ALA A 118 -13.30 8.08 -12.78
CA ALA A 118 -14.04 6.83 -12.88
C ALA A 118 -13.51 5.98 -14.06
N VAL A 119 -13.10 4.76 -13.76
CA VAL A 119 -12.73 3.73 -14.72
C VAL A 119 -13.89 2.74 -14.83
N LYS A 120 -14.73 2.92 -15.85
CA LYS A 120 -15.90 2.07 -16.04
C LYS A 120 -15.52 0.76 -16.72
N LEU A 121 -15.67 -0.35 -16.00
CA LEU A 121 -15.49 -1.70 -16.52
C LEU A 121 -16.85 -2.28 -16.94
N THR A 122 -16.91 -2.83 -18.15
CA THR A 122 -18.11 -3.47 -18.72
C THR A 122 -17.78 -4.86 -19.24
N GLY A 123 -18.77 -5.75 -19.21
CA GLY A 123 -18.61 -7.11 -19.73
C GLY A 123 -17.73 -8.00 -18.85
N THR A 124 -17.05 -8.95 -19.47
CA THR A 124 -16.21 -9.95 -18.83
C THR A 124 -14.91 -10.12 -19.60
N PRO A 125 -13.78 -10.31 -18.94
CA PRO A 125 -12.51 -10.58 -19.60
C PRO A 125 -12.61 -11.82 -20.49
N ARG A 126 -11.99 -11.79 -21.67
CA ARG A 126 -11.88 -12.97 -22.52
C ARG A 126 -10.94 -13.99 -21.89
N PRO A 127 -11.09 -15.31 -22.20
CA PRO A 127 -10.12 -16.30 -21.79
C PRO A 127 -8.69 -15.90 -22.18
N GLY A 128 -7.75 -16.02 -21.24
CA GLY A 128 -6.35 -15.64 -21.42
C GLY A 128 -6.02 -14.17 -21.15
N VAL A 129 -7.02 -13.31 -20.92
CA VAL A 129 -6.79 -11.92 -20.49
C VAL A 129 -6.69 -11.87 -18.97
N GLY A 130 -5.54 -11.46 -18.47
CA GLY A 130 -5.28 -11.31 -17.04
C GLY A 130 -5.47 -9.88 -16.54
N PRO A 131 -5.36 -9.67 -15.22
CA PRO A 131 -5.48 -8.34 -14.62
C PRO A 131 -4.41 -7.37 -15.11
N GLN A 132 -3.22 -7.86 -15.42
CA GLN A 132 -2.13 -7.08 -15.97
C GLN A 132 -2.45 -6.49 -17.35
N ASP A 133 -3.15 -7.25 -18.19
CA ASP A 133 -3.57 -6.77 -19.52
C ASP A 133 -4.54 -5.59 -19.40
N VAL A 134 -5.47 -5.65 -18.43
CA VAL A 134 -6.40 -4.56 -18.16
C VAL A 134 -5.65 -3.32 -17.65
N ALA A 135 -4.70 -3.50 -16.74
CA ALA A 135 -3.88 -2.41 -16.23
C ALA A 135 -3.04 -1.77 -17.33
N LEU A 136 -2.40 -2.57 -18.19
CA LEU A 136 -1.62 -2.07 -19.33
C LEU A 136 -2.49 -1.32 -20.34
N ALA A 137 -3.70 -1.79 -20.61
CA ALA A 137 -4.65 -1.09 -21.47
C ALA A 137 -5.03 0.27 -20.88
N LEU A 138 -5.25 0.35 -19.56
CA LEU A 138 -5.53 1.60 -18.86
C LEU A 138 -4.34 2.56 -18.91
N ILE A 139 -3.13 2.05 -18.66
CA ILE A 139 -1.90 2.84 -18.78
C ILE A 139 -1.76 3.39 -20.21
N ALA A 140 -1.93 2.55 -21.21
CA ALA A 140 -1.85 2.99 -22.61
C ALA A 140 -2.85 4.10 -22.94
N ALA A 141 -4.06 4.05 -22.38
CA ALA A 141 -5.10 5.04 -22.60
C ALA A 141 -4.85 6.38 -21.89
N THR A 142 -4.08 6.39 -20.79
CA THR A 142 -3.96 7.57 -19.93
C THR A 142 -2.56 8.17 -19.87
N PHE A 143 -1.53 7.41 -20.23
CA PHE A 143 -0.13 7.80 -20.01
C PHE A 143 0.32 8.98 -20.87
N GLN A 144 0.01 8.99 -22.15
CA GLN A 144 0.49 10.00 -23.09
C GLN A 144 0.05 11.43 -22.73
N ASN A 145 -1.14 11.57 -22.16
CA ASN A 145 -1.73 12.86 -21.82
C ASN A 145 -1.63 13.16 -20.32
N HIS A 146 -0.94 12.32 -19.55
CA HIS A 146 -0.90 12.43 -18.09
C HIS A 146 -2.28 12.58 -17.44
N PHE A 147 -3.30 12.00 -18.08
CA PHE A 147 -4.70 12.25 -17.73
C PHE A 147 -5.06 11.79 -16.31
N ASN A 148 -4.38 10.73 -15.84
CA ASN A 148 -4.55 10.16 -14.51
C ASN A 148 -3.63 10.77 -13.43
N LYS A 149 -2.73 11.69 -13.82
CA LYS A 149 -1.76 12.27 -12.88
C LYS A 149 -2.46 13.02 -11.75
N ASN A 150 -2.07 12.73 -10.51
CA ASN A 150 -2.61 13.33 -9.28
C ASN A 150 -4.14 13.15 -9.12
N LYS A 151 -4.68 12.05 -9.65
CA LYS A 151 -6.10 11.69 -9.51
C LYS A 151 -6.23 10.36 -8.79
N VAL A 152 -7.35 10.17 -8.12
CA VAL A 152 -7.76 8.87 -7.61
C VAL A 152 -8.46 8.11 -8.74
N LEU A 153 -8.08 6.87 -8.99
CA LEU A 153 -8.78 5.98 -9.90
C LEU A 153 -9.84 5.21 -9.12
N GLU A 154 -11.09 5.37 -9.51
CA GLU A 154 -12.21 4.62 -8.96
C GLU A 154 -12.77 3.68 -10.01
N PHE A 155 -12.70 2.38 -9.77
CA PHE A 155 -13.22 1.37 -10.66
C PHE A 155 -14.71 1.18 -10.43
N VAL A 156 -15.51 1.35 -11.47
CA VAL A 156 -16.98 1.31 -11.43
C VAL A 156 -17.54 0.47 -12.57
N GLY A 157 -18.83 0.21 -12.55
CA GLY A 157 -19.54 -0.49 -13.61
C GLY A 157 -19.84 -1.97 -13.32
N GLU A 158 -20.73 -2.54 -14.12
CA GLU A 158 -21.22 -3.91 -13.96
C GLU A 158 -20.14 -4.97 -14.17
N GLY A 159 -19.11 -4.66 -14.95
CA GLY A 159 -17.98 -5.57 -15.18
C GLY A 159 -17.21 -5.93 -13.92
N ILE A 160 -17.25 -5.10 -12.89
CA ILE A 160 -16.59 -5.37 -11.60
C ILE A 160 -17.12 -6.66 -10.96
N GLN A 161 -18.42 -6.92 -11.07
CA GLN A 161 -19.06 -8.10 -10.48
C GLN A 161 -18.55 -9.41 -11.11
N ASN A 162 -18.04 -9.34 -12.33
CA ASN A 162 -17.51 -10.47 -13.08
C ASN A 162 -16.03 -10.76 -12.78
N LEU A 163 -15.40 -9.96 -11.92
CA LEU A 163 -13.99 -10.10 -11.54
C LEU A 163 -13.86 -10.71 -10.15
N SER A 164 -13.01 -11.71 -10.02
CA SER A 164 -12.64 -12.23 -8.69
C SER A 164 -11.90 -11.16 -7.89
N MET A 165 -11.77 -11.37 -6.60
CA MET A 165 -11.03 -10.46 -5.72
C MET A 165 -9.56 -10.37 -6.13
N GLU A 166 -8.94 -11.51 -6.45
CA GLU A 166 -7.56 -11.59 -6.91
C GLU A 166 -7.37 -10.82 -8.21
N TYR A 167 -8.36 -10.89 -9.11
CA TYR A 167 -8.30 -10.14 -10.37
C TYR A 167 -8.32 -8.63 -10.13
N ARG A 168 -9.21 -8.15 -9.25
CA ARG A 168 -9.30 -6.73 -8.86
C ARG A 168 -8.01 -6.24 -8.23
N MET A 169 -7.45 -7.00 -7.28
CA MET A 169 -6.17 -6.70 -6.66
C MET A 169 -5.01 -6.72 -7.67
N GLY A 170 -5.06 -7.62 -8.65
CA GLY A 170 -4.06 -7.69 -9.71
C GLY A 170 -4.06 -6.47 -10.62
N ILE A 171 -5.22 -5.87 -10.92
CA ILE A 171 -5.31 -4.60 -11.66
C ILE A 171 -4.70 -3.47 -10.82
N ASP A 172 -5.02 -3.45 -9.55
CA ASP A 172 -4.61 -2.39 -8.62
C ASP A 172 -3.09 -2.36 -8.35
N VAL A 173 -2.42 -3.51 -8.48
CA VAL A 173 -0.96 -3.64 -8.27
C VAL A 173 -0.12 -2.96 -9.35
N MET A 174 -0.62 -2.81 -10.56
CA MET A 174 0.11 -2.26 -11.72
C MET A 174 -0.01 -0.74 -11.83
#